data_20a1cf60106d9f8d470a221368a6dcfc
#
_entry.id   20a1cf60106d9f8d470a221368a6dcfc
#
_cell.length_a   1.000
_cell.length_b   1.000
_cell.length_c   1.000
_cell.angle_alpha   90.00
_cell.angle_beta   90.00
_cell.angle_gamma   90.00
#
_symmetry.space_group_name_H-M   'P 1'
#
loop_
_entity.id
_entity.type
_entity.pdbx_description
1 polymer ?
#
loop_
_entity_poly.entity_id
_entity_poly.type
_entity_poly.pdbx_seq_one_letter_code
_entity_poly.pdbx_strand_id
1 'polypeptide(L)'
;MEGIIYSYPQWFVNKLKNEHPENYLEIMKSYKNRSYISVRYNRNALTKQKFEKILSDIKSDILFTVDEVYYLSNGNILNTEEFKKGDIVIQDSSSYLAVKNLKVKKGDKVLDACSAPGGKSIAILQLFEPELLMATDIHEHKIKLLENLKKKYDYKNFIVKLNDATEIEKLNIKFDKILLDVPCSGLGVLRKKPEKIYSITSNNIKELKKLQQKIFDSAYSSLKDGGYIVYSTCTFIKNENTNNVQSFLKKYENLEVEKVEIPDNIFIKKDEFGGIYITHENIYSDGFYIIKFRKKIL
;
A
#
# COMPACT_ATOMS: atom_id res chain seq x y z
N MET A 1 -15.34 11.91 -27.10
CA MET A 1 -15.13 10.65 -27.82
C MET A 1 -14.34 9.62 -27.02
N GLU A 2 -13.21 9.96 -26.41
CA GLU A 2 -12.31 9.02 -25.71
C GLU A 2 -12.96 8.32 -24.50
N GLY A 3 -13.78 9.03 -23.72
CA GLY A 3 -14.54 8.42 -22.61
C GLY A 3 -15.50 7.33 -23.08
N ILE A 4 -16.09 7.49 -24.25
CA ILE A 4 -17.02 6.52 -24.86
C ILE A 4 -16.25 5.27 -25.29
N ILE A 5 -15.08 5.43 -25.94
CA ILE A 5 -14.26 4.31 -26.45
C ILE A 5 -13.76 3.40 -25.29
N TYR A 6 -13.43 4.01 -24.15
CA TYR A 6 -12.90 3.28 -22.98
C TYR A 6 -13.95 3.07 -21.89
N SER A 7 -15.17 3.58 -22.06
CA SER A 7 -16.24 3.54 -21.04
C SER A 7 -15.84 4.20 -19.71
N TYR A 8 -15.08 5.31 -19.77
CA TYR A 8 -14.70 6.08 -18.60
C TYR A 8 -15.52 7.38 -18.48
N PRO A 9 -15.89 7.79 -17.26
CA PRO A 9 -16.57 9.07 -17.03
C PRO A 9 -15.74 10.26 -17.54
N GLN A 10 -16.40 11.28 -18.13
CA GLN A 10 -15.71 12.43 -18.73
C GLN A 10 -14.83 13.19 -17.73
N TRP A 11 -15.26 13.29 -16.45
CA TRP A 11 -14.46 13.93 -15.40
C TRP A 11 -13.10 13.25 -15.21
N PHE A 12 -13.06 11.92 -15.31
CA PHE A 12 -11.84 11.13 -15.17
C PHE A 12 -10.89 11.36 -16.36
N VAL A 13 -11.41 11.33 -17.58
CA VAL A 13 -10.63 11.63 -18.78
C VAL A 13 -10.03 13.03 -18.70
N ASN A 14 -10.83 14.03 -18.32
CA ASN A 14 -10.35 15.40 -18.15
C ASN A 14 -9.27 15.50 -17.06
N LYS A 15 -9.46 14.78 -15.96
CA LYS A 15 -8.47 14.72 -14.85
C LYS A 15 -7.15 14.14 -15.32
N LEU A 16 -7.18 13.01 -16.04
CA LEU A 16 -5.97 12.40 -16.60
C LEU A 16 -5.27 13.31 -17.60
N LYS A 17 -6.00 13.95 -18.52
CA LYS A 17 -5.43 14.90 -19.46
C LYS A 17 -4.69 16.06 -18.76
N ASN A 18 -5.26 16.58 -17.70
CA ASN A 18 -4.67 17.70 -16.95
C ASN A 18 -3.43 17.28 -16.15
N GLU A 19 -3.42 16.09 -15.57
CA GLU A 19 -2.31 15.63 -14.73
C GLU A 19 -1.23 14.87 -15.51
N HIS A 20 -1.60 14.25 -16.64
CA HIS A 20 -0.75 13.39 -17.45
C HIS A 20 -0.93 13.65 -18.95
N PRO A 21 -0.75 14.91 -19.43
CA PRO A 21 -1.08 15.29 -20.80
C PRO A 21 -0.40 14.45 -21.88
N GLU A 22 0.82 13.98 -21.61
CA GLU A 22 1.63 13.24 -22.57
C GLU A 22 1.21 11.77 -22.72
N ASN A 23 0.66 11.14 -21.66
CA ASN A 23 0.45 9.69 -21.62
C ASN A 23 -0.92 9.24 -21.08
N TYR A 24 -1.91 10.15 -20.94
CA TYR A 24 -3.23 9.82 -20.41
C TYR A 24 -3.96 8.69 -21.18
N LEU A 25 -3.76 8.60 -22.51
CA LEU A 25 -4.36 7.52 -23.32
C LEU A 25 -3.72 6.15 -22.98
N GLU A 26 -2.43 6.11 -22.76
CA GLU A 26 -1.71 4.89 -22.40
C GLU A 26 -2.13 4.42 -21.01
N ILE A 27 -2.30 5.35 -20.06
CA ILE A 27 -2.87 5.06 -18.74
C ILE A 27 -4.26 4.43 -18.88
N MET A 28 -5.15 5.04 -19.68
CA MET A 28 -6.50 4.52 -19.91
C MET A 28 -6.48 3.11 -20.55
N LYS A 29 -5.61 2.88 -21.51
CA LYS A 29 -5.42 1.58 -22.15
C LYS A 29 -4.91 0.53 -21.17
N SER A 30 -3.99 0.90 -20.29
CA SER A 30 -3.36 -0.03 -19.34
C SER A 30 -4.36 -0.70 -18.38
N TYR A 31 -5.46 -0.02 -18.05
CA TYR A 31 -6.52 -0.58 -17.21
C TYR A 31 -7.36 -1.68 -17.88
N LYS A 32 -7.24 -1.85 -19.21
CA LYS A 32 -7.85 -2.96 -19.93
C LYS A 32 -6.97 -4.22 -19.99
N ASN A 33 -5.71 -4.11 -19.56
CA ASN A 33 -4.80 -5.25 -19.52
C ASN A 33 -5.25 -6.26 -18.47
N ARG A 34 -4.87 -7.52 -18.69
CA ARG A 34 -5.09 -8.60 -17.72
C ARG A 34 -4.41 -8.25 -16.39
N SER A 35 -5.09 -8.51 -15.28
CA SER A 35 -4.45 -8.55 -13.96
C SER A 35 -3.88 -9.93 -13.68
N TYR A 36 -2.74 -9.97 -12.99
CA TYR A 36 -2.06 -11.20 -12.60
C TYR A 36 -2.19 -11.41 -11.10
N ILE A 37 -2.20 -12.67 -10.68
CA ILE A 37 -2.08 -12.99 -9.27
C ILE A 37 -0.63 -12.79 -8.84
N SER A 38 -0.45 -12.14 -7.71
CA SER A 38 0.86 -11.92 -7.13
C SER A 38 0.90 -12.44 -5.70
N VAL A 39 1.95 -13.16 -5.37
CA VAL A 39 2.11 -13.82 -4.08
C VAL A 39 3.48 -13.57 -3.49
N ARG A 40 3.55 -13.66 -2.19
CA ARG A 40 4.78 -13.74 -1.41
C ARG A 40 4.70 -14.95 -0.49
N TYR A 41 5.81 -15.65 -0.29
CA TYR A 41 5.87 -16.70 0.73
C TYR A 41 6.56 -16.21 2.00
N ASN A 42 6.17 -16.76 3.13
CA ASN A 42 6.80 -16.51 4.42
C ASN A 42 8.10 -17.31 4.51
N ARG A 43 9.25 -16.62 4.50
CA ARG A 43 10.57 -17.26 4.58
C ARG A 43 10.84 -18.01 5.89
N ASN A 44 10.10 -17.68 6.94
CA ASN A 44 10.21 -18.40 8.22
C ASN A 44 9.46 -19.74 8.20
N ALA A 45 8.55 -19.95 7.23
CA ALA A 45 7.75 -21.16 7.07
C ALA A 45 8.17 -22.01 5.86
N LEU A 46 8.62 -21.36 4.78
CA LEU A 46 8.96 -22.00 3.51
C LEU A 46 10.33 -21.60 3.00
N THR A 47 11.10 -22.58 2.53
CA THR A 47 12.29 -22.30 1.72
C THR A 47 11.91 -21.97 0.28
N LYS A 48 12.81 -21.29 -0.44
CA LYS A 48 12.63 -20.97 -1.85
C LYS A 48 12.42 -22.24 -2.69
N GLN A 49 13.22 -23.28 -2.43
CA GLN A 49 13.12 -24.57 -3.14
C GLN A 49 11.74 -25.22 -2.94
N LYS A 50 11.20 -25.18 -1.71
CA LYS A 50 9.85 -25.70 -1.44
C LYS A 50 8.77 -24.90 -2.16
N PHE A 51 8.90 -23.57 -2.19
CA PHE A 51 7.99 -22.70 -2.94
C PHE A 51 8.02 -22.99 -4.44
N GLU A 52 9.21 -23.11 -5.04
CA GLU A 52 9.38 -23.44 -6.46
C GLU A 52 8.83 -24.84 -6.80
N LYS A 53 9.00 -25.81 -5.90
CA LYS A 53 8.39 -27.13 -6.05
C LYS A 53 6.86 -27.05 -6.06
N ILE A 54 6.25 -26.30 -5.13
CA ILE A 54 4.80 -26.09 -5.10
C ILE A 54 4.32 -25.51 -6.43
N LEU A 55 5.02 -24.49 -6.97
CA LEU A 55 4.67 -23.90 -8.27
C LEU A 55 4.72 -24.94 -9.42
N SER A 56 5.74 -25.77 -9.43
CA SER A 56 5.87 -26.85 -10.40
C SER A 56 4.72 -27.85 -10.30
N ASP A 57 4.39 -28.30 -9.08
CA ASP A 57 3.33 -29.28 -8.82
C ASP A 57 1.94 -28.78 -9.29
N ILE A 58 1.67 -27.48 -9.15
CA ILE A 58 0.43 -26.83 -9.59
C ILE A 58 0.48 -26.29 -11.03
N LYS A 59 1.58 -26.52 -11.76
CA LYS A 59 1.80 -26.03 -13.12
C LYS A 59 1.60 -24.51 -13.25
N SER A 60 2.24 -23.75 -12.40
CA SER A 60 2.20 -22.29 -12.37
C SER A 60 3.60 -21.71 -12.58
N ASP A 61 3.77 -20.92 -13.63
CA ASP A 61 5.04 -20.28 -13.96
C ASP A 61 5.15 -18.93 -13.26
N ILE A 62 6.37 -18.54 -12.92
CA ILE A 62 6.69 -17.19 -12.49
C ILE A 62 6.87 -16.33 -13.75
N LEU A 63 5.97 -15.38 -13.95
CA LEU A 63 6.00 -14.45 -15.10
C LEU A 63 6.91 -13.26 -14.85
N PHE A 64 6.94 -12.79 -13.61
CA PHE A 64 7.70 -11.63 -13.19
C PHE A 64 7.94 -11.66 -11.69
N THR A 65 9.03 -11.04 -11.24
CA THR A 65 9.37 -10.96 -9.83
C THR A 65 9.78 -9.54 -9.48
N VAL A 66 9.25 -9.04 -8.39
CA VAL A 66 9.67 -7.79 -7.78
C VAL A 66 10.10 -8.10 -6.36
N ASP A 67 11.40 -8.10 -6.12
CA ASP A 67 11.97 -8.48 -4.83
C ASP A 67 11.44 -9.87 -4.36
N GLU A 68 10.60 -9.94 -3.36
CA GLU A 68 10.01 -11.18 -2.83
C GLU A 68 8.57 -11.42 -3.29
N VAL A 69 8.08 -10.64 -4.23
CA VAL A 69 6.74 -10.78 -4.78
C VAL A 69 6.81 -11.41 -6.17
N TYR A 70 6.09 -12.51 -6.35
CA TYR A 70 6.08 -13.34 -7.55
C TYR A 70 4.73 -13.23 -8.25
N TYR A 71 4.73 -12.82 -9.51
CA TYR A 71 3.54 -12.78 -10.37
C TYR A 71 3.42 -14.08 -11.15
N LEU A 72 2.26 -14.73 -11.04
CA LEU A 72 2.04 -16.09 -11.50
C LEU A 72 1.17 -16.15 -12.75
N SER A 73 1.40 -17.19 -13.58
CA SER A 73 0.66 -17.43 -14.83
C SER A 73 -0.81 -17.82 -14.59
N ASN A 74 -1.12 -18.40 -13.42
CA ASN A 74 -2.46 -18.82 -13.04
C ASN A 74 -2.71 -18.71 -11.54
N GLY A 75 -3.97 -18.94 -11.13
CA GLY A 75 -4.41 -18.84 -9.74
C GLY A 75 -4.40 -20.16 -8.95
N ASN A 76 -3.81 -21.22 -9.45
CA ASN A 76 -3.86 -22.55 -8.81
C ASN A 76 -3.25 -22.54 -7.39
N ILE A 77 -2.34 -21.60 -7.12
CA ILE A 77 -1.72 -21.40 -5.81
C ILE A 77 -2.76 -21.21 -4.69
N LEU A 78 -3.93 -20.65 -4.99
CA LEU A 78 -5.01 -20.40 -4.02
C LEU A 78 -5.61 -21.70 -3.45
N ASN A 79 -5.43 -22.82 -4.13
CA ASN A 79 -5.94 -24.12 -3.72
C ASN A 79 -4.95 -24.91 -2.85
N THR A 80 -3.72 -24.42 -2.69
CA THR A 80 -2.67 -25.10 -1.93
C THR A 80 -2.87 -25.01 -0.42
N GLU A 81 -2.38 -26.00 0.31
CA GLU A 81 -2.42 -25.99 1.78
C GLU A 81 -1.56 -24.84 2.36
N GLU A 82 -0.44 -24.54 1.72
CA GLU A 82 0.44 -23.43 2.13
C GLU A 82 -0.25 -22.07 2.02
N PHE A 83 -1.08 -21.86 1.01
CA PHE A 83 -1.91 -20.65 0.92
C PHE A 83 -2.99 -20.64 2.00
N LYS A 84 -3.70 -21.75 2.22
CA LYS A 84 -4.73 -21.84 3.27
C LYS A 84 -4.15 -21.60 4.66
N LYS A 85 -2.95 -22.12 4.95
CA LYS A 85 -2.22 -21.89 6.20
C LYS A 85 -1.69 -20.47 6.33
N GLY A 86 -1.47 -19.77 5.22
CA GLY A 86 -0.90 -18.43 5.18
C GLY A 86 0.61 -18.39 5.08
N ASP A 87 1.24 -19.52 4.78
CA ASP A 87 2.66 -19.59 4.43
C ASP A 87 2.93 -18.90 3.07
N ILE A 88 1.91 -18.87 2.21
CA ILE A 88 1.86 -18.08 0.98
C ILE A 88 0.69 -17.10 1.10
N VAL A 89 0.92 -15.83 0.75
CA VAL A 89 -0.07 -14.76 0.84
C VAL A 89 -0.18 -14.00 -0.47
N ILE A 90 -1.39 -13.54 -0.83
CA ILE A 90 -1.57 -12.59 -1.94
C ILE A 90 -1.02 -11.24 -1.49
N GLN A 91 -0.13 -10.68 -2.28
CA GLN A 91 0.39 -9.33 -2.06
C GLN A 91 0.87 -8.72 -3.37
N ASP A 92 0.42 -7.50 -3.66
CA ASP A 92 0.95 -6.72 -4.77
C ASP A 92 2.33 -6.14 -4.40
N SER A 93 3.25 -6.07 -5.37
CA SER A 93 4.59 -5.54 -5.13
C SER A 93 4.59 -4.11 -4.64
N SER A 94 3.66 -3.28 -5.10
CA SER A 94 3.53 -1.88 -4.66
C SER A 94 3.24 -1.79 -3.15
N SER A 95 2.31 -2.62 -2.68
CA SER A 95 1.97 -2.74 -1.24
C SER A 95 3.13 -3.29 -0.42
N TYR A 96 3.86 -4.28 -0.97
CA TYR A 96 5.06 -4.83 -0.34
C TYR A 96 6.17 -3.78 -0.21
N LEU A 97 6.40 -2.98 -1.25
CA LEU A 97 7.42 -1.92 -1.25
C LEU A 97 7.11 -0.82 -0.22
N ALA A 98 5.84 -0.49 0.01
CA ALA A 98 5.48 0.43 1.09
C ALA A 98 5.90 -0.12 2.46
N VAL A 99 5.62 -1.40 2.73
CA VAL A 99 6.04 -2.08 3.96
C VAL A 99 7.56 -2.15 4.09
N LYS A 100 8.27 -2.52 3.02
CA LYS A 100 9.74 -2.62 3.03
C LYS A 100 10.41 -1.29 3.36
N ASN A 101 9.85 -0.19 2.88
CA ASN A 101 10.36 1.15 3.14
C ASN A 101 10.13 1.67 4.57
N LEU A 102 9.33 1.00 5.40
CA LEU A 102 9.28 1.29 6.84
C LEU A 102 10.62 1.04 7.52
N LYS A 103 11.41 0.08 7.03
CA LYS A 103 12.73 -0.30 7.61
C LYS A 103 12.64 -0.52 9.12
N VAL A 104 11.66 -1.33 9.52
CA VAL A 104 11.43 -1.68 10.92
C VAL A 104 12.63 -2.40 11.50
N LYS A 105 13.02 -2.03 12.72
CA LYS A 105 14.10 -2.64 13.48
C LYS A 105 13.53 -3.43 14.65
N LYS A 106 14.32 -4.36 15.16
CA LYS A 106 14.01 -5.02 16.42
C LYS A 106 13.88 -3.99 17.54
N GLY A 107 12.80 -4.09 18.32
CA GLY A 107 12.48 -3.11 19.37
C GLY A 107 11.63 -1.93 18.93
N ASP A 108 11.36 -1.75 17.62
CA ASP A 108 10.45 -0.69 17.15
C ASP A 108 9.00 -0.99 17.55
N LYS A 109 8.27 0.04 17.96
CA LYS A 109 6.80 0.06 18.06
C LYS A 109 6.23 0.58 16.75
N VAL A 110 5.46 -0.25 16.08
CA VAL A 110 4.95 0.02 14.73
C VAL A 110 3.44 0.16 14.76
N LEU A 111 2.91 1.15 14.06
CA LEU A 111 1.49 1.32 13.79
C LEU A 111 1.21 1.10 12.30
N ASP A 112 0.20 0.29 11.98
CA ASP A 112 -0.49 0.23 10.69
C ASP A 112 -1.88 0.83 10.89
N ALA A 113 -2.07 2.09 10.52
CA ALA A 113 -3.19 2.91 10.98
C ALA A 113 -4.51 2.68 10.21
N CYS A 114 -4.44 2.18 8.97
CA CYS A 114 -5.60 1.87 8.12
C CYS A 114 -5.44 0.44 7.57
N SER A 115 -5.30 -0.53 8.49
CA SER A 115 -4.61 -1.78 8.21
C SER A 115 -5.44 -2.82 7.45
N ALA A 116 -6.78 -2.78 7.57
CA ALA A 116 -7.60 -3.86 6.99
C ALA A 116 -7.56 -3.91 5.45
N PRO A 117 -7.48 -5.10 4.88
CA PRO A 117 -7.72 -6.43 5.47
C PRO A 117 -6.50 -7.07 6.18
N GLY A 118 -5.35 -6.39 6.33
CA GLY A 118 -4.23 -6.84 7.13
C GLY A 118 -3.03 -7.41 6.36
N GLY A 119 -3.06 -7.38 5.03
CA GLY A 119 -1.96 -7.91 4.22
C GLY A 119 -0.61 -7.20 4.47
N LYS A 120 -0.63 -5.87 4.71
CA LYS A 120 0.57 -5.11 5.06
C LYS A 120 1.02 -5.39 6.50
N SER A 121 0.08 -5.50 7.44
CA SER A 121 0.39 -5.88 8.83
C SER A 121 1.09 -7.24 8.91
N ILE A 122 0.58 -8.26 8.19
CA ILE A 122 1.21 -9.59 8.14
C ILE A 122 2.59 -9.51 7.45
N ALA A 123 2.74 -8.69 6.42
CA ALA A 123 4.04 -8.48 5.79
C ALA A 123 5.05 -7.86 6.78
N ILE A 124 4.65 -6.89 7.60
CA ILE A 124 5.51 -6.29 8.64
C ILE A 124 6.00 -7.38 9.61
N LEU A 125 5.10 -8.24 10.10
CA LEU A 125 5.43 -9.30 11.05
C LEU A 125 6.31 -10.40 10.45
N GLN A 126 6.15 -10.70 9.17
CA GLN A 126 6.92 -11.74 8.48
C GLN A 126 8.29 -11.27 7.99
N LEU A 127 8.46 -9.97 7.74
CA LEU A 127 9.71 -9.39 7.24
C LEU A 127 10.59 -8.84 8.37
N PHE A 128 9.99 -8.47 9.50
CA PHE A 128 10.65 -7.76 10.58
C PHE A 128 10.25 -8.35 11.93
N GLU A 129 10.99 -7.95 12.97
CA GLU A 129 10.73 -8.36 14.37
C GLU A 129 10.44 -7.11 15.23
N PRO A 130 9.30 -6.42 15.05
CA PRO A 130 8.95 -5.30 15.91
C PRO A 130 8.73 -5.74 17.36
N GLU A 131 8.97 -4.85 18.33
CA GLU A 131 8.52 -5.08 19.72
C GLU A 131 6.99 -5.17 19.77
N LEU A 132 6.32 -4.29 19.01
CA LEU A 132 4.89 -4.20 18.92
C LEU A 132 4.47 -3.84 17.50
N LEU A 133 3.54 -4.57 16.91
CA LEU A 133 2.74 -4.10 15.79
C LEU A 133 1.31 -3.86 16.25
N MET A 134 0.85 -2.63 16.17
CA MET A 134 -0.54 -2.27 16.35
C MET A 134 -1.19 -2.04 14.98
N ALA A 135 -2.25 -2.78 14.69
CA ALA A 135 -3.06 -2.63 13.49
C ALA A 135 -4.43 -2.06 13.85
N THR A 136 -4.81 -0.97 13.21
CA THR A 136 -6.09 -0.31 13.48
C THR A 136 -6.92 -0.13 12.22
N ASP A 137 -8.24 -0.10 12.38
CA ASP A 137 -9.20 0.34 11.34
C ASP A 137 -10.41 0.94 12.05
N ILE A 138 -11.14 1.81 11.38
CA ILE A 138 -12.34 2.47 11.92
C ILE A 138 -13.59 1.59 11.87
N HIS A 139 -13.58 0.54 11.06
CA HIS A 139 -14.75 -0.30 10.82
C HIS A 139 -14.70 -1.61 11.62
N GLU A 140 -15.69 -1.86 12.48
CA GLU A 140 -15.77 -3.07 13.30
C GLU A 140 -15.71 -4.37 12.48
N HIS A 141 -16.41 -4.44 11.32
CA HIS A 141 -16.36 -5.62 10.47
C HIS A 141 -14.98 -5.92 9.92
N LYS A 142 -14.16 -4.87 9.71
CA LYS A 142 -12.76 -5.01 9.28
C LYS A 142 -11.85 -5.42 10.44
N ILE A 143 -12.12 -4.96 11.65
CA ILE A 143 -11.42 -5.43 12.84
C ILE A 143 -11.57 -6.93 13.02
N LYS A 144 -12.76 -7.49 12.75
CA LYS A 144 -12.95 -8.95 12.78
C LYS A 144 -12.04 -9.70 11.80
N LEU A 145 -11.75 -9.11 10.64
CA LEU A 145 -10.78 -9.69 9.68
C LEU A 145 -9.36 -9.70 10.27
N LEU A 146 -8.94 -8.60 10.89
CA LEU A 146 -7.62 -8.49 11.53
C LEU A 146 -7.49 -9.45 12.73
N GLU A 147 -8.53 -9.59 13.54
CA GLU A 147 -8.55 -10.57 14.65
C GLU A 147 -8.46 -12.01 14.15
N ASN A 148 -9.09 -12.34 13.01
CA ASN A 148 -8.95 -13.64 12.38
C ASN A 148 -7.50 -13.88 11.91
N LEU A 149 -6.83 -12.87 11.35
CA LEU A 149 -5.42 -12.96 11.00
C LEU A 149 -4.55 -13.14 12.25
N LYS A 150 -4.81 -12.39 13.32
CA LYS A 150 -4.12 -12.53 14.60
C LYS A 150 -4.21 -13.96 15.13
N LYS A 151 -5.40 -14.55 15.13
CA LYS A 151 -5.62 -15.95 15.52
C LYS A 151 -4.88 -16.93 14.60
N LYS A 152 -4.93 -16.70 13.29
CA LYS A 152 -4.32 -17.57 12.28
C LYS A 152 -2.80 -17.64 12.42
N TYR A 153 -2.15 -16.49 12.64
CA TYR A 153 -0.70 -16.38 12.66
C TYR A 153 -0.08 -16.44 14.07
N ASP A 154 -0.88 -16.27 15.10
CA ASP A 154 -0.52 -16.33 16.54
C ASP A 154 0.71 -15.48 16.95
N TYR A 155 0.94 -14.35 16.29
CA TYR A 155 1.98 -13.40 16.69
C TYR A 155 1.60 -12.71 18.01
N LYS A 156 2.42 -12.88 19.05
CA LYS A 156 2.15 -12.33 20.39
C LYS A 156 2.29 -10.81 20.45
N ASN A 157 3.14 -10.24 19.62
CA ASN A 157 3.38 -8.81 19.50
C ASN A 157 2.43 -8.11 18.51
N PHE A 158 1.37 -8.78 18.05
CA PHE A 158 0.35 -8.25 17.15
C PHE A 158 -0.91 -7.84 17.92
N ILE A 159 -1.16 -6.54 18.01
CA ILE A 159 -2.35 -5.97 18.65
C ILE A 159 -3.29 -5.42 17.58
N VAL A 160 -4.55 -5.79 17.66
CA VAL A 160 -5.62 -5.26 16.81
C VAL A 160 -6.52 -4.36 17.65
N LYS A 161 -6.86 -3.18 17.14
CA LYS A 161 -7.69 -2.21 17.87
C LYS A 161 -8.59 -1.42 16.94
N LEU A 162 -9.86 -1.26 17.32
CA LEU A 162 -10.78 -0.32 16.68
C LEU A 162 -10.29 1.11 17.00
N ASN A 163 -9.97 1.89 15.98
CA ASN A 163 -9.56 3.29 16.14
C ASN A 163 -9.79 4.07 14.86
N ASP A 164 -10.24 5.32 14.99
CA ASP A 164 -10.24 6.28 13.91
C ASP A 164 -8.80 6.81 13.71
N ALA A 165 -8.26 6.66 12.51
CA ALA A 165 -6.92 7.12 12.20
C ALA A 165 -6.75 8.66 12.28
N THR A 166 -7.84 9.41 12.37
CA THR A 166 -7.80 10.86 12.67
C THR A 166 -7.59 11.14 14.16
N GLU A 167 -7.54 10.11 15.01
CA GLU A 167 -7.45 10.18 16.47
C GLU A 167 -6.41 9.19 17.04
N ILE A 168 -5.28 8.99 16.36
CA ILE A 168 -4.21 8.06 16.76
C ILE A 168 -3.66 8.41 18.15
N GLU A 169 -3.61 9.68 18.50
CA GLU A 169 -3.16 10.14 19.81
C GLU A 169 -3.97 9.56 20.98
N LYS A 170 -5.23 9.18 20.78
CA LYS A 170 -6.05 8.48 21.78
C LYS A 170 -5.55 7.09 22.15
N LEU A 171 -4.63 6.53 21.34
CA LEU A 171 -3.96 5.25 21.68
C LEU A 171 -2.99 5.40 22.84
N ASN A 172 -2.56 6.64 23.16
CA ASN A 172 -1.60 6.98 24.24
C ASN A 172 -0.26 6.24 24.08
N ILE A 173 0.16 6.00 22.84
CA ILE A 173 1.41 5.34 22.48
C ILE A 173 2.14 6.21 21.47
N LYS A 174 3.46 6.36 21.63
CA LYS A 174 4.34 6.90 20.60
C LYS A 174 4.99 5.77 19.82
N PHE A 175 4.98 5.89 18.51
CA PHE A 175 5.47 4.87 17.58
C PHE A 175 6.81 5.28 16.97
N ASP A 176 7.67 4.30 16.73
CA ASP A 176 8.93 4.48 15.99
C ASP A 176 8.69 4.52 14.49
N LYS A 177 7.71 3.74 14.03
CA LYS A 177 7.32 3.62 12.62
C LYS A 177 5.80 3.64 12.48
N ILE A 178 5.30 4.38 11.50
CA ILE A 178 3.87 4.43 11.17
C ILE A 178 3.70 4.18 9.68
N LEU A 179 2.87 3.20 9.33
CA LEU A 179 2.37 2.98 7.98
C LEU A 179 1.02 3.66 7.84
N LEU A 180 0.94 4.58 6.89
CA LEU A 180 -0.28 5.26 6.48
C LEU A 180 -0.65 4.83 5.05
N ASP A 181 -1.22 3.62 4.90
CA ASP A 181 -1.88 3.23 3.66
C ASP A 181 -3.31 3.77 3.68
N VAL A 182 -3.42 5.06 3.41
CA VAL A 182 -4.63 5.84 3.71
C VAL A 182 -5.80 5.52 2.78
N PRO A 183 -7.05 5.68 3.25
CA PRO A 183 -8.22 5.65 2.39
C PRO A 183 -8.04 6.62 1.22
N CYS A 184 -8.20 6.12 -0.01
CA CYS A 184 -7.99 6.89 -1.24
C CYS A 184 -8.99 6.52 -2.33
N SER A 185 -9.01 7.26 -3.42
CA SER A 185 -9.91 7.01 -4.57
C SER A 185 -9.72 5.64 -5.19
N GLY A 186 -8.55 5.03 -5.06
CA GLY A 186 -8.26 3.70 -5.61
C GLY A 186 -8.18 3.66 -7.13
N LEU A 187 -7.88 4.77 -7.77
CA LEU A 187 -7.80 4.85 -9.24
C LEU A 187 -6.57 4.17 -9.83
N GLY A 188 -5.61 3.75 -9.00
CA GLY A 188 -4.47 2.93 -9.42
C GLY A 188 -4.78 1.44 -9.57
N VAL A 189 -5.90 0.95 -8.97
CA VAL A 189 -6.28 -0.48 -9.00
C VAL A 189 -7.43 -0.79 -9.96
N LEU A 190 -7.72 0.09 -10.92
CA LEU A 190 -8.83 -0.07 -11.88
C LEU A 190 -8.70 -1.34 -12.73
N ARG A 191 -7.50 -1.88 -12.92
CA ARG A 191 -7.27 -3.16 -13.59
C ARG A 191 -7.94 -4.33 -12.86
N LYS A 192 -7.93 -4.29 -11.54
CA LYS A 192 -8.52 -5.32 -10.65
C LYS A 192 -9.94 -4.99 -10.22
N LYS A 193 -10.29 -3.69 -10.16
CA LYS A 193 -11.57 -3.17 -9.66
C LYS A 193 -12.10 -2.07 -10.58
N PRO A 194 -12.49 -2.40 -11.82
CA PRO A 194 -12.91 -1.40 -12.80
C PRO A 194 -14.17 -0.63 -12.39
N GLU A 195 -15.03 -1.23 -11.57
CA GLU A 195 -16.25 -0.61 -11.04
C GLU A 195 -15.98 0.62 -10.17
N LYS A 196 -14.81 0.74 -9.57
CA LYS A 196 -14.45 1.88 -8.72
C LYS A 196 -14.56 3.22 -9.43
N ILE A 197 -14.28 3.27 -10.74
CA ILE A 197 -14.34 4.51 -11.50
C ILE A 197 -15.73 5.16 -11.49
N TYR A 198 -16.77 4.36 -11.34
CA TYR A 198 -18.16 4.83 -11.34
C TYR A 198 -18.66 5.24 -9.95
N SER A 199 -17.96 4.82 -8.89
CA SER A 199 -18.30 5.15 -7.50
C SER A 199 -17.55 6.38 -6.96
N ILE A 200 -16.59 6.92 -7.72
CA ILE A 200 -15.77 8.07 -7.31
C ILE A 200 -16.16 9.30 -8.13
N THR A 201 -16.22 10.45 -7.44
CA THR A 201 -16.46 11.77 -8.04
C THR A 201 -15.32 12.72 -7.69
N SER A 202 -15.24 13.85 -8.40
CA SER A 202 -14.28 14.91 -8.06
C SER A 202 -14.48 15.48 -6.64
N ASN A 203 -15.70 15.43 -6.10
CA ASN A 203 -15.98 15.86 -4.74
C ASN A 203 -15.43 14.86 -3.72
N ASN A 204 -15.61 13.55 -3.95
CA ASN A 204 -15.03 12.51 -3.10
C ASN A 204 -13.51 12.63 -3.02
N ILE A 205 -12.80 12.98 -4.10
CA ILE A 205 -11.35 13.20 -4.08
C ILE A 205 -10.98 14.36 -3.15
N LYS A 206 -11.77 15.44 -3.13
CA LYS A 206 -11.53 16.58 -2.22
C LYS A 206 -11.74 16.19 -0.74
N GLU A 207 -12.77 15.40 -0.48
CA GLU A 207 -13.07 14.89 0.87
C GLU A 207 -11.99 13.92 1.34
N LEU A 208 -11.56 12.99 0.50
CA LEU A 208 -10.46 12.07 0.77
C LEU A 208 -9.16 12.83 1.07
N LYS A 209 -8.83 13.87 0.29
CA LYS A 209 -7.67 14.72 0.58
C LYS A 209 -7.73 15.29 2.00
N LYS A 210 -8.86 15.87 2.41
CA LYS A 210 -9.03 16.44 3.75
C LYS A 210 -8.90 15.37 4.84
N LEU A 211 -9.48 14.17 4.62
CA LEU A 211 -9.37 13.04 5.53
C LEU A 211 -7.92 12.58 5.67
N GLN A 212 -7.20 12.43 4.57
CA GLN A 212 -5.80 12.03 4.53
C GLN A 212 -4.92 13.02 5.30
N GLN A 213 -5.20 14.32 5.19
CA GLN A 213 -4.48 15.34 5.95
C GLN A 213 -4.71 15.21 7.46
N LYS A 214 -5.96 14.98 7.91
CA LYS A 214 -6.27 14.75 9.33
C LYS A 214 -5.58 13.49 9.86
N ILE A 215 -5.59 12.41 9.07
CA ILE A 215 -4.89 11.15 9.43
C ILE A 215 -3.40 11.41 9.58
N PHE A 216 -2.79 12.15 8.66
CA PHE A 216 -1.36 12.47 8.75
C PHE A 216 -1.05 13.32 9.98
N ASP A 217 -1.88 14.32 10.29
CA ASP A 217 -1.72 15.18 11.47
C ASP A 217 -1.72 14.36 12.77
N SER A 218 -2.67 13.44 12.90
CA SER A 218 -2.79 12.56 14.06
C SER A 218 -1.60 11.58 14.15
N ALA A 219 -1.17 11.02 13.02
CA ALA A 219 -0.01 10.15 12.95
C ALA A 219 1.28 10.89 13.32
N TYR A 220 1.49 12.09 12.79
CA TYR A 220 2.65 12.93 13.12
C TYR A 220 2.73 13.24 14.61
N SER A 221 1.59 13.56 15.25
CA SER A 221 1.52 13.79 16.70
C SER A 221 1.90 12.54 17.51
N SER A 222 1.63 11.36 16.99
CA SER A 222 1.91 10.07 17.65
C SER A 222 3.27 9.48 17.28
N LEU A 223 4.01 10.12 16.36
CA LEU A 223 5.35 9.71 15.96
C LEU A 223 6.39 10.20 16.98
N LYS A 224 7.33 9.35 17.35
CA LYS A 224 8.53 9.73 18.10
C LYS A 224 9.44 10.64 17.27
N ASP A 225 10.22 11.47 17.92
CA ASP A 225 11.32 12.16 17.25
C ASP A 225 12.35 11.15 16.75
N GLY A 226 12.86 11.34 15.54
CA GLY A 226 13.67 10.36 14.82
C GLY A 226 12.89 9.23 14.16
N GLY A 227 11.56 9.15 14.40
CA GLY A 227 10.68 8.15 13.82
C GLY A 227 10.34 8.39 12.34
N TYR A 228 9.70 7.41 11.71
CA TYR A 228 9.39 7.44 10.28
C TYR A 228 7.90 7.20 10.03
N ILE A 229 7.36 7.92 9.03
CA ILE A 229 6.05 7.65 8.42
C ILE A 229 6.29 7.21 6.98
N VAL A 230 5.71 6.08 6.58
CA VAL A 230 5.51 5.75 5.17
C VAL A 230 4.06 6.05 4.84
N TYR A 231 3.85 7.02 3.96
CA TYR A 231 2.55 7.38 3.41
C TYR A 231 2.38 6.72 2.05
N SER A 232 1.26 6.05 1.83
CA SER A 232 0.97 5.37 0.57
C SER A 232 -0.50 5.47 0.18
N THR A 233 -0.74 5.44 -1.13
CA THR A 233 -2.07 5.39 -1.73
C THR A 233 -2.09 4.49 -2.95
N CYS A 234 -3.21 3.83 -3.21
CA CYS A 234 -3.44 3.10 -4.46
C CYS A 234 -4.10 4.01 -5.53
N THR A 235 -3.58 5.23 -5.70
CA THR A 235 -4.04 6.19 -6.71
C THR A 235 -2.88 6.98 -7.29
N PHE A 236 -3.06 7.48 -8.51
CA PHE A 236 -2.08 8.35 -9.16
C PHE A 236 -2.49 9.84 -9.11
N ILE A 237 -3.62 10.18 -8.47
CA ILE A 237 -4.16 11.54 -8.40
C ILE A 237 -3.29 12.44 -7.53
N LYS A 238 -2.76 13.52 -8.11
CA LYS A 238 -1.89 14.48 -7.40
C LYS A 238 -2.53 15.09 -6.15
N ASN A 239 -3.85 15.28 -6.16
CA ASN A 239 -4.58 15.81 -5.00
C ASN A 239 -4.37 14.98 -3.74
N GLU A 240 -4.32 13.65 -3.88
CA GLU A 240 -4.19 12.70 -2.77
C GLU A 240 -2.73 12.38 -2.45
N ASN A 241 -1.79 12.77 -3.31
CA ASN A 241 -0.36 12.47 -3.25
C ASN A 241 0.47 13.74 -3.10
N THR A 242 1.09 14.24 -4.18
CA THR A 242 2.01 15.38 -4.21
C THR A 242 1.44 16.63 -3.52
N ASN A 243 0.15 16.94 -3.72
CA ASN A 243 -0.48 18.11 -3.09
C ASN A 243 -0.66 17.93 -1.56
N ASN A 244 -0.80 16.69 -1.07
CA ASN A 244 -0.80 16.40 0.36
C ASN A 244 0.60 16.53 0.93
N VAL A 245 1.61 15.98 0.24
CA VAL A 245 3.02 16.11 0.63
C VAL A 245 3.42 17.57 0.79
N GLN A 246 3.09 18.41 -0.19
CA GLN A 246 3.33 19.84 -0.11
C GLN A 246 2.70 20.46 1.15
N SER A 247 1.47 20.07 1.47
CA SER A 247 0.76 20.57 2.66
C SER A 247 1.43 20.11 3.95
N PHE A 248 1.91 18.87 4.02
CA PHE A 248 2.60 18.32 5.18
C PHE A 248 3.94 19.03 5.42
N LEU A 249 4.77 19.18 4.39
CA LEU A 249 6.06 19.84 4.48
C LEU A 249 5.95 21.31 4.83
N LYS A 250 4.89 21.98 4.35
CA LYS A 250 4.60 23.38 4.73
C LYS A 250 4.16 23.52 6.20
N LYS A 251 3.47 22.50 6.72
CA LYS A 251 2.91 22.53 8.09
C LYS A 251 3.92 22.16 9.17
N TYR A 252 4.84 21.24 8.86
CA TYR A 252 5.75 20.63 9.83
C TYR A 252 7.21 20.90 9.46
N GLU A 253 7.83 21.91 10.05
CA GLU A 253 9.22 22.35 9.77
C GLU A 253 10.28 21.27 10.08
N ASN A 254 10.00 20.42 11.06
CA ASN A 254 10.87 19.29 11.44
C ASN A 254 10.54 17.96 10.73
N LEU A 255 9.72 18.01 9.67
CA LEU A 255 9.46 16.88 8.79
C LEU A 255 10.40 16.94 7.59
N GLU A 256 11.11 15.85 7.32
CA GLU A 256 11.95 15.72 6.13
C GLU A 256 11.56 14.49 5.29
N VAL A 257 11.78 14.58 3.99
CA VAL A 257 11.55 13.44 3.08
C VAL A 257 12.80 12.59 3.04
N GLU A 258 12.60 11.30 3.20
CA GLU A 258 13.64 10.28 3.10
C GLU A 258 13.52 9.50 1.78
N LYS A 259 14.65 8.99 1.29
CA LYS A 259 14.69 8.20 0.07
C LYS A 259 13.83 6.96 0.20
N VAL A 260 12.94 6.76 -0.77
CA VAL A 260 12.21 5.51 -1.00
C VAL A 260 13.05 4.60 -1.87
N GLU A 261 13.26 3.36 -1.42
CA GLU A 261 14.01 2.34 -2.16
C GLU A 261 13.06 1.51 -3.03
N ILE A 262 13.31 1.51 -4.32
CA ILE A 262 12.54 0.78 -5.32
C ILE A 262 13.51 -0.06 -6.16
N PRO A 263 13.23 -1.33 -6.46
CA PRO A 263 14.02 -2.15 -7.38
C PRO A 263 14.04 -1.56 -8.80
N ASP A 264 15.17 -1.74 -9.50
CA ASP A 264 15.38 -1.16 -10.83
C ASP A 264 14.46 -1.72 -11.93
N ASN A 265 13.83 -2.86 -11.67
CA ASN A 265 12.91 -3.52 -12.62
C ASN A 265 11.45 -3.03 -12.50
N ILE A 266 11.21 -1.91 -11.82
CA ILE A 266 9.90 -1.24 -11.73
C ILE A 266 10.00 0.15 -12.37
N PHE A 267 9.07 0.45 -13.27
CA PHE A 267 8.90 1.80 -13.83
C PHE A 267 8.31 2.73 -12.79
N ILE A 268 8.99 3.84 -12.54
CA ILE A 268 8.57 4.85 -11.58
C ILE A 268 8.66 6.25 -12.16
N LYS A 269 7.84 7.14 -11.60
CA LYS A 269 7.98 8.59 -11.75
C LYS A 269 8.21 9.20 -10.36
N LYS A 270 9.14 10.14 -10.24
CA LYS A 270 9.33 10.90 -9.00
C LYS A 270 8.59 12.22 -9.10
N ASP A 271 7.97 12.65 -7.99
CA ASP A 271 7.51 14.02 -7.88
C ASP A 271 8.63 14.96 -7.39
N GLU A 272 8.34 16.24 -7.34
CA GLU A 272 9.27 17.29 -6.91
C GLU A 272 9.73 17.18 -5.45
N PHE A 273 9.04 16.40 -4.63
CA PHE A 273 9.38 16.17 -3.22
C PHE A 273 10.11 14.85 -2.97
N GLY A 274 10.28 14.02 -4.00
CA GLY A 274 10.92 12.71 -3.89
C GLY A 274 9.94 11.54 -3.63
N GLY A 275 8.64 11.79 -3.66
CA GLY A 275 7.61 10.76 -3.69
C GLY A 275 7.66 9.94 -4.98
N ILE A 276 7.33 8.66 -4.89
CA ILE A 276 7.43 7.70 -5.96
C ILE A 276 6.05 7.28 -6.45
N TYR A 277 5.75 7.53 -7.70
CA TYR A 277 4.63 6.94 -8.43
C TYR A 277 5.10 5.64 -9.10
N ILE A 278 4.48 4.52 -8.78
CA ILE A 278 4.56 3.27 -9.55
C ILE A 278 3.55 3.42 -10.68
N THR A 279 4.03 3.44 -11.91
CA THR A 279 3.28 3.92 -13.06
C THR A 279 2.58 2.80 -13.82
N HIS A 280 1.76 3.19 -14.80
CA HIS A 280 0.95 2.29 -15.62
C HIS A 280 1.77 1.37 -16.55
N GLU A 281 3.03 1.69 -16.82
CA GLU A 281 3.97 0.85 -17.57
C GLU A 281 4.23 -0.49 -16.88
N ASN A 282 4.02 -0.55 -15.55
CA ASN A 282 4.11 -1.80 -14.80
C ASN A 282 2.88 -2.66 -15.05
N ILE A 283 2.93 -3.51 -16.08
CA ILE A 283 1.79 -4.37 -16.48
C ILE A 283 1.39 -5.39 -15.41
N TYR A 284 2.29 -5.71 -14.49
CA TYR A 284 2.06 -6.66 -13.41
C TYR A 284 1.56 -5.98 -12.13
N SER A 285 2.16 -4.86 -11.72
CA SER A 285 1.84 -4.14 -10.47
C SER A 285 0.67 -3.18 -10.62
N ASP A 286 0.04 -2.84 -9.51
CA ASP A 286 -0.95 -1.77 -9.44
C ASP A 286 -0.28 -0.39 -9.51
N GLY A 287 -1.03 0.62 -9.99
CA GLY A 287 -0.65 2.02 -9.85
C GLY A 287 -0.68 2.44 -8.38
N PHE A 288 0.39 3.04 -7.90
CA PHE A 288 0.57 3.28 -6.47
C PHE A 288 1.46 4.50 -6.23
N TYR A 289 1.35 5.09 -5.05
CA TYR A 289 2.23 6.17 -4.61
C TYR A 289 2.82 5.85 -3.25
N ILE A 290 4.11 6.12 -3.08
CA ILE A 290 4.84 5.92 -1.82
C ILE A 290 5.73 7.13 -1.56
N ILE A 291 5.68 7.66 -0.34
CA ILE A 291 6.65 8.60 0.16
C ILE A 291 7.00 8.27 1.62
N LYS A 292 8.24 8.53 2.00
CA LYS A 292 8.75 8.28 3.34
C LYS A 292 9.18 9.59 3.98
N PHE A 293 8.70 9.79 5.19
CA PHE A 293 9.05 10.95 6.00
C PHE A 293 9.79 10.52 7.26
N ARG A 294 10.65 11.42 7.74
CA ARG A 294 11.29 11.34 9.04
C ARG A 294 10.96 12.58 9.85
N LYS A 295 10.63 12.39 11.12
CA LYS A 295 10.53 13.48 12.08
C LYS A 295 11.91 13.74 12.67
N LYS A 296 12.48 14.92 12.45
CA LYS A 296 13.79 15.31 13.01
C LYS A 296 13.74 15.32 14.53
N ILE A 297 14.87 15.02 15.15
CA ILE A 297 15.11 15.28 16.58
C ILE A 297 15.41 16.77 16.70
N LEU A 298 14.62 17.48 17.49
CA LEU A 298 14.84 18.87 17.81
C LEU A 298 15.88 19.03 18.91
#